data_fa1a789c1360aad2fa393de86a1c2f01
#
_entry.id   fa1a789c1360aad2fa393de86a1c2f01
#
_cell.length_a   1.000
_cell.length_b   1.000
_cell.length_c   1.000
_cell.angle_alpha   90.00
_cell.angle_beta   90.00
_cell.angle_gamma   90.00
#
_symmetry.space_group_name_H-M   'P 1'
#
loop_
_entity.id
_entity.type
_entity.pdbx_description
1 polymer ?
#
loop_
_entity_poly.entity_id
_entity_poly.type
_entity_poly.pdbx_seq_one_letter_code
_entity_poly.pdbx_strand_id
1 'polypeptide(L)'
;MDKSGETHINAIISVIDHKILRAITGAHPKTPNEMLYLETGELDIPNVIRVRRLLYWQNIVSRHENELLRKIYEAMKESPLKGDWINMVKEDLNKIGMELKHEEQVKQMTRKEFKDIVKDKVKKLALEEFNNQKSNHKKVKDIEHKSLNEPQEYLTSNKIMQKTSCLLFNLRTKCQKEFKENFPKQNGGSMCPLCNENQDTQEHALACKVVAQKLGRNVTEVKYAYLFGDLEEQIKVCKVYRDILKLRTSLLAPRGTQDGPTGAIIPDPATSYV
;
A
#
# COMPACT_ATOMS: atom_id res chain seq x y z
N MET A 1 -14.43 -23.43 16.37
CA MET A 1 -13.62 -22.22 16.60
C MET A 1 -14.57 -21.04 16.62
N ASP A 2 -14.54 -20.25 17.68
CA ASP A 2 -15.38 -19.06 17.81
C ASP A 2 -14.92 -17.98 16.82
N LYS A 3 -15.88 -17.37 16.10
CA LYS A 3 -15.58 -16.27 15.14
C LYS A 3 -14.79 -15.12 15.78
N SER A 4 -14.89 -14.93 17.10
CA SER A 4 -14.13 -13.91 17.85
C SER A 4 -12.63 -14.21 17.87
N GLY A 5 -12.22 -15.46 17.99
CA GLY A 5 -10.80 -15.84 17.99
C GLY A 5 -10.14 -15.71 16.63
N GLU A 6 -10.82 -16.07 15.54
CA GLU A 6 -10.29 -15.93 14.17
C GLU A 6 -10.14 -14.44 13.79
N THR A 7 -11.11 -13.59 14.13
CA THR A 7 -11.03 -12.14 13.91
C THR A 7 -9.88 -11.51 14.70
N HIS A 8 -9.63 -11.96 15.92
CA HIS A 8 -8.54 -11.42 16.73
C HIS A 8 -7.16 -11.79 16.19
N ILE A 9 -6.96 -13.05 15.80
CA ILE A 9 -5.69 -13.50 15.17
C ILE A 9 -5.44 -12.77 13.86
N ASN A 10 -6.45 -12.64 12.99
CA ASN A 10 -6.33 -11.92 11.72
C ASN A 10 -5.99 -10.44 11.94
N ALA A 11 -6.53 -9.81 12.98
CA ALA A 11 -6.20 -8.44 13.35
C ALA A 11 -4.73 -8.29 13.75
N ILE A 12 -4.20 -9.21 14.57
CA ILE A 12 -2.79 -9.21 14.99
C ILE A 12 -1.86 -9.39 13.78
N ILE A 13 -2.16 -10.38 12.91
CA ILE A 13 -1.35 -10.65 11.72
C ILE A 13 -1.38 -9.45 10.78
N SER A 14 -2.54 -8.79 10.60
CA SER A 14 -2.66 -7.58 9.78
C SER A 14 -1.83 -6.42 10.32
N VAL A 15 -1.72 -6.26 11.65
CA VAL A 15 -0.84 -5.24 12.25
C VAL A 15 0.63 -5.51 11.91
N ILE A 16 1.06 -6.76 11.95
CA ILE A 16 2.44 -7.16 11.59
C ILE A 16 2.69 -6.90 10.10
N ASP A 17 1.75 -7.29 9.24
CA ASP A 17 1.81 -7.08 7.79
C ASP A 17 1.96 -5.59 7.46
N HIS A 18 1.12 -4.72 8.04
CA HIS A 18 1.24 -3.27 7.88
C HIS A 18 2.60 -2.72 8.34
N LYS A 19 3.18 -3.25 9.42
CA LYS A 19 4.52 -2.83 9.88
C LYS A 19 5.59 -3.22 8.86
N ILE A 20 5.52 -4.43 8.32
CA ILE A 20 6.46 -4.92 7.30
C ILE A 20 6.36 -4.06 6.04
N LEU A 21 5.15 -3.85 5.52
CA LEU A 21 4.94 -3.03 4.32
C LEU A 21 5.42 -1.59 4.52
N ARG A 22 5.18 -0.99 5.71
CA ARG A 22 5.71 0.34 6.02
C ARG A 22 7.23 0.37 6.08
N ALA A 23 7.87 -0.65 6.63
CA ALA A 23 9.33 -0.73 6.67
C ALA A 23 9.93 -0.83 5.27
N ILE A 24 9.34 -1.65 4.38
CA ILE A 24 9.80 -1.83 3.00
C ILE A 24 9.60 -0.55 2.18
N THR A 25 8.44 0.09 2.29
CA THR A 25 8.10 1.28 1.49
C THR A 25 8.62 2.60 2.08
N GLY A 26 9.10 2.59 3.33
CA GLY A 26 9.42 3.81 4.08
C GLY A 26 8.19 4.69 4.35
N ALA A 27 7.00 4.09 4.39
CA ALA A 27 5.76 4.81 4.55
C ALA A 27 5.64 5.46 5.92
N HIS A 28 5.12 6.70 5.93
CA HIS A 28 4.82 7.39 7.17
C HIS A 28 3.74 6.63 7.98
N PRO A 29 3.80 6.60 9.33
CA PRO A 29 2.83 5.88 10.17
C PRO A 29 1.36 6.24 9.91
N LYS A 30 1.08 7.47 9.46
CA LYS A 30 -0.26 7.95 9.13
C LYS A 30 -0.71 7.65 7.69
N THR A 31 0.09 6.95 6.90
CA THR A 31 -0.33 6.50 5.56
C THR A 31 -1.50 5.53 5.70
N PRO A 32 -2.61 5.73 4.95
CA PRO A 32 -3.71 4.77 4.93
C PRO A 32 -3.21 3.37 4.56
N ASN A 33 -3.74 2.33 5.22
CA ASN A 33 -3.30 0.95 4.98
C ASN A 33 -3.58 0.51 3.54
N GLU A 34 -4.69 0.94 2.98
CA GLU A 34 -5.09 0.64 1.60
C GLU A 34 -4.04 1.09 0.59
N MET A 35 -3.38 2.22 0.87
CA MET A 35 -2.30 2.73 0.02
C MET A 35 -1.06 1.84 0.05
N LEU A 36 -0.79 1.13 1.15
CA LEU A 36 0.30 0.15 1.20
C LEU A 36 0.06 -0.96 0.19
N TYR A 37 -1.14 -1.54 0.19
CA TYR A 37 -1.50 -2.63 -0.72
C TYR A 37 -1.62 -2.17 -2.17
N LEU A 38 -2.23 -0.99 -2.40
CA LEU A 38 -2.40 -0.44 -3.75
C LEU A 38 -1.06 -0.11 -4.43
N GLU A 39 -0.08 0.38 -3.69
CA GLU A 39 1.24 0.71 -4.25
C GLU A 39 2.14 -0.53 -4.37
N THR A 40 2.05 -1.49 -3.44
CA THR A 40 2.87 -2.71 -3.46
C THR A 40 2.29 -3.83 -4.33
N GLY A 41 1.01 -3.74 -4.74
CA GLY A 41 0.33 -4.81 -5.48
C GLY A 41 0.07 -6.07 -4.64
N GLU A 42 0.23 -5.98 -3.32
CA GLU A 42 0.02 -7.11 -2.41
C GLU A 42 -1.46 -7.24 -2.00
N LEU A 43 -1.81 -8.43 -1.56
CA LEU A 43 -3.10 -8.70 -0.94
C LEU A 43 -3.00 -8.56 0.58
N ASP A 44 -4.02 -8.01 1.20
CA ASP A 44 -4.15 -8.05 2.65
C ASP A 44 -4.37 -9.48 3.17
N ILE A 45 -4.15 -9.69 4.46
CA ILE A 45 -4.21 -11.01 5.09
C ILE A 45 -5.56 -11.71 4.89
N PRO A 46 -6.72 -11.05 5.03
CA PRO A 46 -8.01 -11.68 4.73
C PRO A 46 -8.10 -12.24 3.30
N ASN A 47 -7.62 -11.49 2.31
CA ASN A 47 -7.62 -11.93 0.92
C ASN A 47 -6.60 -13.04 0.64
N VAL A 48 -5.43 -13.03 1.29
CA VAL A 48 -4.46 -14.14 1.25
C VAL A 48 -5.07 -15.42 1.81
N ILE A 49 -5.77 -15.34 2.95
CA ILE A 49 -6.45 -16.48 3.58
C ILE A 49 -7.55 -16.99 2.64
N ARG A 50 -8.34 -16.12 2.03
CA ARG A 50 -9.37 -16.47 1.03
C ARG A 50 -8.78 -17.30 -0.11
N VAL A 51 -7.68 -16.83 -0.72
CA VAL A 51 -6.98 -17.59 -1.78
C VAL A 51 -6.56 -18.96 -1.29
N ARG A 52 -5.92 -19.06 -0.11
CA ARG A 52 -5.45 -20.33 0.45
C ARG A 52 -6.59 -21.28 0.76
N ARG A 53 -7.71 -20.78 1.30
CA ARG A 53 -8.91 -21.58 1.62
C ARG A 53 -9.52 -22.16 0.36
N LEU A 54 -9.65 -21.38 -0.71
CA LEU A 54 -10.19 -21.85 -1.99
C LEU A 54 -9.27 -22.87 -2.68
N LEU A 55 -7.95 -22.68 -2.62
CA LEU A 55 -7.00 -23.66 -3.14
C LEU A 55 -7.01 -24.97 -2.33
N TYR A 56 -7.25 -24.89 -1.02
CA TYR A 56 -7.42 -26.08 -0.18
C TYR A 56 -8.75 -26.78 -0.51
N TRP A 57 -9.82 -26.02 -0.74
CA TRP A 57 -11.09 -26.59 -1.21
C TRP A 57 -10.91 -27.33 -2.53
N GLN A 58 -10.27 -26.77 -3.54
CA GLN A 58 -9.96 -27.49 -4.78
C GLN A 58 -9.20 -28.81 -4.50
N ASN A 59 -8.20 -28.78 -3.63
CA ASN A 59 -7.46 -29.99 -3.28
C ASN A 59 -8.38 -31.09 -2.71
N ILE A 60 -9.35 -30.72 -1.89
CA ILE A 60 -10.31 -31.69 -1.32
C ILE A 60 -11.25 -32.23 -2.40
N VAL A 61 -11.85 -31.35 -3.22
CA VAL A 61 -12.84 -31.79 -4.22
C VAL A 61 -12.22 -32.60 -5.35
N SER A 62 -10.92 -32.43 -5.61
CA SER A 62 -10.17 -33.21 -6.59
C SER A 62 -9.70 -34.56 -6.08
N ARG A 63 -9.93 -34.90 -4.79
CA ARG A 63 -9.58 -36.22 -4.23
C ARG A 63 -10.60 -37.29 -4.60
N HIS A 64 -10.14 -38.54 -4.56
CA HIS A 64 -11.00 -39.67 -4.76
C HIS A 64 -12.08 -39.72 -3.66
N GLU A 65 -13.30 -40.12 -4.02
CA GLU A 65 -14.48 -40.13 -3.12
C GLU A 65 -14.28 -41.01 -1.86
N ASN A 66 -13.44 -42.03 -1.95
CA ASN A 66 -13.14 -42.93 -0.83
C ASN A 66 -12.13 -42.35 0.17
N GLU A 67 -11.46 -41.24 -0.14
CA GLU A 67 -10.53 -40.59 0.77
C GLU A 67 -11.26 -39.92 1.94
N LEU A 68 -10.69 -40.03 3.14
CA LEU A 68 -11.29 -39.53 4.38
C LEU A 68 -11.63 -38.03 4.30
N LEU A 69 -10.72 -37.18 3.77
CA LEU A 69 -10.99 -35.77 3.65
C LEU A 69 -12.15 -35.44 2.71
N ARG A 70 -12.32 -36.23 1.63
CA ARG A 70 -13.45 -36.09 0.73
C ARG A 70 -14.76 -36.48 1.42
N LYS A 71 -14.79 -37.60 2.16
CA LYS A 71 -15.95 -38.03 2.92
C LYS A 71 -16.37 -37.03 3.99
N ILE A 72 -15.41 -36.44 4.71
CA ILE A 72 -15.68 -35.39 5.69
C ILE A 72 -16.31 -34.17 4.99
N TYR A 73 -15.76 -33.76 3.84
CA TYR A 73 -16.30 -32.62 3.07
C TYR A 73 -17.73 -32.84 2.62
N GLU A 74 -18.08 -34.04 2.12
CA GLU A 74 -19.46 -34.38 1.73
C GLU A 74 -20.40 -34.34 2.93
N ALA A 75 -20.01 -34.94 4.07
CA ALA A 75 -20.79 -34.89 5.28
C ALA A 75 -21.04 -33.44 5.77
N MET A 76 -20.04 -32.56 5.68
CA MET A 76 -20.20 -31.14 6.01
C MET A 76 -21.11 -30.40 5.01
N LYS A 77 -21.17 -30.81 3.74
CA LYS A 77 -22.11 -30.28 2.74
C LYS A 77 -23.54 -30.62 3.05
N GLU A 78 -23.80 -31.86 3.50
CA GLU A 78 -25.14 -32.34 3.82
C GLU A 78 -25.70 -31.74 5.11
N SER A 79 -24.84 -31.47 6.09
CA SER A 79 -25.25 -30.95 7.41
C SER A 79 -24.34 -29.77 7.84
N PRO A 80 -24.44 -28.63 7.16
CA PRO A 80 -23.55 -27.50 7.46
C PRO A 80 -23.91 -26.85 8.79
N LEU A 81 -22.92 -26.75 9.68
CA LEU A 81 -23.04 -26.02 10.95
C LEU A 81 -22.76 -24.52 10.72
N LYS A 82 -23.42 -23.65 11.48
CA LYS A 82 -23.21 -22.20 11.40
C LYS A 82 -21.75 -21.85 11.73
N GLY A 83 -21.05 -21.24 10.79
CA GLY A 83 -19.66 -20.80 10.96
C GLY A 83 -18.63 -21.89 10.71
N ASP A 84 -19.01 -23.05 10.17
CA ASP A 84 -18.06 -24.06 9.76
C ASP A 84 -17.28 -23.67 8.50
N TRP A 85 -16.23 -24.45 8.20
CA TRP A 85 -15.32 -24.18 7.08
C TRP A 85 -16.03 -24.17 5.71
N ILE A 86 -17.05 -25.02 5.51
CA ILE A 86 -17.78 -25.08 4.24
C ILE A 86 -18.57 -23.79 3.98
N ASN A 87 -19.13 -23.16 5.00
CA ASN A 87 -19.81 -21.88 4.88
C ASN A 87 -18.84 -20.76 4.53
N MET A 88 -17.63 -20.75 5.10
CA MET A 88 -16.57 -19.83 4.72
C MET A 88 -16.15 -20.00 3.26
N VAL A 89 -16.04 -21.25 2.77
CA VAL A 89 -15.76 -21.53 1.35
C VAL A 89 -16.88 -20.99 0.46
N LYS A 90 -18.17 -21.22 0.84
CA LYS A 90 -19.32 -20.69 0.10
C LYS A 90 -19.30 -19.16 0.03
N GLU A 91 -19.04 -18.52 1.16
CA GLU A 91 -18.93 -17.03 1.22
C GLU A 91 -17.80 -16.52 0.33
N ASP A 92 -16.62 -17.16 0.36
CA ASP A 92 -15.47 -16.77 -0.46
C ASP A 92 -15.71 -16.98 -1.96
N LEU A 93 -16.33 -18.11 -2.34
CA LEU A 93 -16.72 -18.36 -3.72
C LEU A 93 -17.71 -17.31 -4.23
N ASN A 94 -18.75 -17.02 -3.46
CA ASN A 94 -19.76 -16.02 -3.82
C ASN A 94 -19.13 -14.63 -4.02
N LYS A 95 -18.19 -14.23 -3.15
CA LYS A 95 -17.49 -12.94 -3.28
C LYS A 95 -16.70 -12.81 -4.58
N ILE A 96 -16.18 -13.90 -5.11
CA ILE A 96 -15.45 -13.92 -6.38
C ILE A 96 -16.31 -14.31 -7.59
N GLY A 97 -17.65 -14.33 -7.43
CA GLY A 97 -18.59 -14.68 -8.50
C GLY A 97 -18.50 -16.15 -8.92
N MET A 98 -18.26 -17.06 -7.96
CA MET A 98 -18.29 -18.51 -8.11
C MET A 98 -19.24 -19.13 -7.10
N GLU A 99 -19.64 -20.37 -7.33
CA GLU A 99 -20.53 -21.12 -6.42
C GLU A 99 -20.07 -22.56 -6.30
N LEU A 100 -20.51 -23.28 -5.24
CA LEU A 100 -20.21 -24.71 -5.07
C LEU A 100 -20.70 -25.58 -6.25
N LYS A 101 -21.75 -25.19 -6.95
CA LYS A 101 -22.22 -25.89 -8.15
C LYS A 101 -21.17 -26.05 -9.25
N HIS A 102 -20.11 -25.22 -9.23
CA HIS A 102 -18.99 -25.32 -10.16
C HIS A 102 -17.96 -26.38 -9.76
N GLU A 103 -18.23 -27.19 -8.72
CA GLU A 103 -17.31 -28.20 -8.19
C GLU A 103 -16.80 -29.15 -9.27
N GLU A 104 -17.67 -29.65 -10.15
CA GLU A 104 -17.28 -30.57 -11.22
C GLU A 104 -16.34 -29.92 -12.25
N GLN A 105 -16.56 -28.63 -12.56
CA GLN A 105 -15.63 -27.87 -13.40
C GLN A 105 -14.27 -27.69 -12.73
N VAL A 106 -14.29 -27.40 -11.42
CA VAL A 106 -13.05 -27.19 -10.64
C VAL A 106 -12.25 -28.48 -10.50
N LYS A 107 -12.89 -29.65 -10.39
CA LYS A 107 -12.23 -30.96 -10.41
C LYS A 107 -11.43 -31.20 -11.69
N GLN A 108 -11.91 -30.72 -12.82
CA GLN A 108 -11.27 -30.88 -14.14
C GLN A 108 -10.10 -29.92 -14.35
N MET A 109 -10.01 -28.86 -13.54
CA MET A 109 -8.94 -27.87 -13.65
C MET A 109 -7.66 -28.35 -12.99
N THR A 110 -6.53 -28.05 -13.59
CA THR A 110 -5.24 -28.20 -12.91
C THR A 110 -5.16 -27.24 -11.73
N ARG A 111 -4.34 -27.57 -10.75
CA ARG A 111 -4.09 -26.70 -9.60
C ARG A 111 -3.56 -25.31 -10.01
N LYS A 112 -2.80 -25.25 -11.09
CA LYS A 112 -2.25 -23.99 -11.61
C LYS A 112 -3.36 -23.12 -12.19
N GLU A 113 -4.17 -23.66 -13.07
CA GLU A 113 -5.29 -22.94 -13.70
C GLU A 113 -6.25 -22.37 -12.66
N PHE A 114 -6.70 -23.21 -11.73
CA PHE A 114 -7.58 -22.75 -10.66
C PHE A 114 -6.96 -21.69 -9.78
N LYS A 115 -5.66 -21.84 -9.43
CA LYS A 115 -4.91 -20.84 -8.66
C LYS A 115 -4.86 -19.50 -9.38
N ASP A 116 -4.61 -19.49 -10.68
CA ASP A 116 -4.51 -18.27 -11.47
C ASP A 116 -5.87 -17.57 -11.56
N ILE A 117 -6.97 -18.33 -11.78
CA ILE A 117 -8.34 -17.81 -11.76
C ILE A 117 -8.70 -17.20 -10.39
N VAL A 118 -8.45 -17.93 -9.30
CA VAL A 118 -8.79 -17.46 -7.95
C VAL A 118 -7.99 -16.21 -7.61
N LYS A 119 -6.69 -16.19 -7.90
CA LYS A 119 -5.84 -15.03 -7.63
C LYS A 119 -6.29 -13.80 -8.42
N ASP A 120 -6.61 -13.94 -9.70
CA ASP A 120 -7.09 -12.83 -10.52
C ASP A 120 -8.41 -12.26 -9.96
N LYS A 121 -9.37 -13.15 -9.66
CA LYS A 121 -10.67 -12.73 -9.11
C LYS A 121 -10.54 -12.06 -7.73
N VAL A 122 -9.71 -12.63 -6.84
CA VAL A 122 -9.48 -12.05 -5.52
C VAL A 122 -8.73 -10.73 -5.61
N LYS A 123 -7.78 -10.57 -6.53
CA LYS A 123 -7.10 -9.28 -6.76
C LYS A 123 -8.06 -8.21 -7.27
N LYS A 124 -8.99 -8.56 -8.16
CA LYS A 124 -10.04 -7.62 -8.62
C LYS A 124 -10.95 -7.19 -7.46
N LEU A 125 -11.42 -8.13 -6.66
CA LEU A 125 -12.22 -7.84 -5.48
C LEU A 125 -11.46 -6.94 -4.48
N ALA A 126 -10.21 -7.27 -4.17
CA ALA A 126 -9.37 -6.49 -3.26
C ALA A 126 -9.12 -5.06 -3.80
N LEU A 127 -8.91 -4.91 -5.10
CA LEU A 127 -8.75 -3.60 -5.74
C LEU A 127 -9.99 -2.73 -5.54
N GLU A 128 -11.18 -3.28 -5.73
CA GLU A 128 -12.45 -2.58 -5.48
C GLU A 128 -12.61 -2.21 -4.01
N GLU A 129 -12.36 -3.17 -3.09
CA GLU A 129 -12.43 -2.95 -1.65
C GLU A 129 -11.46 -1.82 -1.21
N PHE A 130 -10.21 -1.86 -1.66
CA PHE A 130 -9.20 -0.84 -1.30
C PHE A 130 -9.52 0.54 -1.91
N ASN A 131 -9.98 0.60 -3.16
CA ASN A 131 -10.39 1.86 -3.77
C ASN A 131 -11.61 2.48 -3.05
N ASN A 132 -12.57 1.65 -2.63
CA ASN A 132 -13.71 2.10 -1.84
C ASN A 132 -13.29 2.62 -0.46
N GLN A 133 -12.42 1.90 0.25
CA GLN A 133 -11.89 2.33 1.55
C GLN A 133 -11.05 3.62 1.41
N LYS A 134 -10.17 3.68 0.41
CA LYS A 134 -9.36 4.85 0.09
C LYS A 134 -10.21 6.11 -0.16
N SER A 135 -11.40 5.97 -0.74
CA SER A 135 -12.30 7.10 -1.00
C SER A 135 -12.69 7.89 0.24
N ASN A 136 -12.63 7.27 1.43
CA ASN A 136 -12.85 7.93 2.72
C ASN A 136 -11.69 8.84 3.13
N HIS A 137 -10.53 8.75 2.49
CA HIS A 137 -9.34 9.53 2.81
C HIS A 137 -9.17 10.70 1.84
N LYS A 138 -9.60 11.90 2.24
CA LYS A 138 -9.60 13.12 1.41
C LYS A 138 -8.31 13.37 0.61
N LYS A 139 -7.15 12.97 1.15
CA LYS A 139 -5.84 13.24 0.52
C LYS A 139 -5.51 12.34 -0.65
N VAL A 140 -6.03 11.11 -0.64
CA VAL A 140 -5.64 10.06 -1.60
C VAL A 140 -6.81 9.53 -2.42
N LYS A 141 -8.03 10.04 -2.20
CA LYS A 141 -9.25 9.60 -2.89
C LYS A 141 -9.14 9.66 -4.41
N ASP A 142 -8.46 10.66 -4.94
CA ASP A 142 -8.34 10.93 -6.38
C ASP A 142 -7.14 10.19 -7.04
N ILE A 143 -6.37 9.42 -6.28
CA ILE A 143 -5.27 8.62 -6.82
C ILE A 143 -5.84 7.34 -7.41
N GLU A 144 -5.70 7.17 -8.72
CA GLU A 144 -6.20 5.97 -9.40
C GLU A 144 -5.20 4.82 -9.36
N HIS A 145 -5.69 3.63 -8.99
CA HIS A 145 -4.98 2.36 -9.13
C HIS A 145 -5.85 1.43 -9.98
N LYS A 146 -5.29 0.94 -11.08
CA LYS A 146 -6.02 0.14 -12.06
C LYS A 146 -5.86 -1.36 -11.86
N SER A 147 -4.86 -1.78 -11.12
CA SER A 147 -4.51 -3.20 -10.93
C SER A 147 -3.71 -3.42 -9.65
N LEU A 148 -3.86 -4.63 -9.07
CA LEU A 148 -2.99 -5.17 -8.02
C LEU A 148 -2.08 -6.28 -8.56
N ASN A 149 -1.87 -6.36 -9.88
CA ASN A 149 -1.09 -7.46 -10.45
C ASN A 149 0.40 -7.35 -10.14
N GLU A 150 0.89 -6.12 -10.11
CA GLU A 150 2.30 -5.82 -9.90
C GLU A 150 2.45 -4.62 -8.96
N PRO A 151 3.54 -4.56 -8.18
CA PRO A 151 3.88 -3.36 -7.44
C PRO A 151 4.18 -2.21 -8.39
N GLN A 152 4.04 -0.97 -7.91
CA GLN A 152 4.42 0.20 -8.70
C GLN A 152 5.90 0.11 -9.09
N GLU A 153 6.22 0.43 -10.33
CA GLU A 153 7.56 0.23 -10.92
C GLU A 153 8.68 0.89 -10.09
N TYR A 154 8.42 2.03 -9.50
CA TYR A 154 9.39 2.73 -8.65
C TYR A 154 9.77 1.99 -7.36
N LEU A 155 8.98 1.00 -6.93
CA LEU A 155 9.28 0.17 -5.75
C LEU A 155 10.21 -1.01 -6.10
N THR A 156 10.21 -1.45 -7.34
CA THR A 156 10.93 -2.66 -7.79
C THR A 156 12.09 -2.39 -8.72
N SER A 157 12.15 -1.19 -9.29
CA SER A 157 13.17 -0.83 -10.26
C SER A 157 14.55 -0.67 -9.62
N ASN A 158 15.55 -1.32 -10.18
CA ASN A 158 16.96 -1.14 -9.83
C ASN A 158 17.54 0.22 -10.27
N LYS A 159 16.80 0.99 -11.09
CA LYS A 159 17.17 2.36 -11.51
C LYS A 159 16.99 3.40 -10.40
N ILE A 160 16.29 3.05 -9.33
CA ILE A 160 15.97 3.97 -8.23
C ILE A 160 16.57 3.45 -6.93
N MET A 161 17.29 4.31 -6.21
CA MET A 161 17.75 4.01 -4.86
C MET A 161 16.56 3.94 -3.88
N GLN A 162 16.63 3.06 -2.89
CA GLN A 162 15.58 2.88 -1.87
C GLN A 162 15.11 4.21 -1.24
N LYS A 163 16.04 5.12 -0.88
CA LYS A 163 15.69 6.45 -0.35
C LYS A 163 14.81 7.27 -1.30
N THR A 164 14.98 7.10 -2.60
CA THR A 164 14.17 7.77 -3.62
C THR A 164 12.80 7.11 -3.73
N SER A 165 12.71 5.79 -3.68
CA SER A 165 11.44 5.05 -3.66
C SER A 165 10.61 5.43 -2.42
N CYS A 166 11.23 5.50 -1.24
CA CYS A 166 10.57 5.94 -0.01
C CYS A 166 10.02 7.38 -0.13
N LEU A 167 10.79 8.29 -0.72
CA LEU A 167 10.34 9.67 -0.95
C LEU A 167 9.17 9.70 -1.94
N LEU A 168 9.26 8.99 -3.06
CA LEU A 168 8.16 8.86 -4.02
C LEU A 168 6.90 8.31 -3.39
N PHE A 169 7.02 7.24 -2.61
CA PHE A 169 5.89 6.67 -1.90
C PHE A 169 5.18 7.72 -1.01
N ASN A 170 5.94 8.44 -0.19
CA ASN A 170 5.36 9.45 0.72
C ASN A 170 4.79 10.67 -0.03
N LEU A 171 5.38 11.07 -1.16
CA LEU A 171 4.83 12.12 -2.02
C LEU A 171 3.52 11.67 -2.68
N ARG A 172 3.48 10.48 -3.28
CA ARG A 172 2.28 9.91 -3.92
C ARG A 172 1.13 9.74 -2.94
N THR A 173 1.42 9.28 -1.73
CA THR A 173 0.41 9.06 -0.68
C THR A 173 0.07 10.33 0.12
N LYS A 174 0.62 11.49 -0.24
CA LYS A 174 0.46 12.77 0.48
C LYS A 174 0.78 12.64 1.98
N CYS A 175 1.84 11.89 2.29
CA CYS A 175 2.32 11.65 3.65
C CYS A 175 3.74 12.17 3.89
N GLN A 176 4.29 12.99 2.99
CA GLN A 176 5.56 13.66 3.20
C GLN A 176 5.40 14.73 4.28
N LYS A 177 6.09 14.53 5.41
CA LYS A 177 5.88 15.29 6.67
C LYS A 177 6.24 16.79 6.58
N GLU A 178 7.12 17.16 5.67
CA GLU A 178 7.60 18.52 5.49
C GLU A 178 6.56 19.45 4.86
N PHE A 179 5.46 18.93 4.31
CA PHE A 179 4.38 19.75 3.76
C PHE A 179 3.23 19.88 4.77
N LYS A 180 2.87 21.11 5.10
CA LYS A 180 1.86 21.43 6.13
C LYS A 180 0.47 20.92 5.80
N GLU A 181 0.10 20.85 4.50
CA GLU A 181 -1.16 20.24 4.07
C GLU A 181 -1.33 18.79 4.53
N ASN A 182 -0.21 18.06 4.63
CA ASN A 182 -0.21 16.67 5.03
C ASN A 182 -0.51 16.49 6.52
N PHE A 183 -0.07 17.44 7.36
CA PHE A 183 -0.21 17.38 8.81
C PHE A 183 -0.54 18.77 9.41
N PRO A 184 -1.67 19.40 9.07
CA PRO A 184 -1.96 20.77 9.42
C PRO A 184 -2.03 21.03 10.93
N LYS A 185 -2.48 20.03 11.72
CA LYS A 185 -2.55 20.13 13.18
C LYS A 185 -1.17 20.14 13.87
N GLN A 186 -0.15 19.57 13.23
CA GLN A 186 1.20 19.46 13.80
C GLN A 186 2.08 20.64 13.44
N ASN A 187 1.81 21.32 12.32
CA ASN A 187 2.72 22.26 11.72
C ASN A 187 2.34 23.75 11.91
N GLY A 188 1.34 24.06 12.74
CA GLY A 188 1.06 25.43 13.17
C GLY A 188 0.75 26.44 12.05
N GLY A 189 -0.13 26.07 11.12
CA GLY A 189 -0.54 26.96 10.03
C GLY A 189 -0.50 26.29 8.66
N SER A 190 -1.19 26.86 7.68
CA SER A 190 -1.33 26.29 6.34
C SER A 190 -0.43 26.94 5.29
N MET A 191 0.20 28.07 5.61
CA MET A 191 0.96 28.86 4.65
C MET A 191 2.37 28.28 4.38
N CYS A 192 2.84 28.41 3.14
CA CYS A 192 4.17 28.02 2.73
C CYS A 192 5.24 28.77 3.54
N PRO A 193 6.17 28.07 4.20
CA PRO A 193 7.15 28.71 5.06
C PRO A 193 8.22 29.49 4.28
N LEU A 194 8.29 29.32 2.97
CA LEU A 194 9.28 30.01 2.11
C LEU A 194 8.75 31.33 1.57
N CYS A 195 7.54 31.34 0.99
CA CYS A 195 6.99 32.56 0.39
C CYS A 195 5.92 33.24 1.27
N ASN A 196 5.31 32.51 2.20
CA ASN A 196 4.24 32.98 3.08
C ASN A 196 2.99 33.57 2.35
N GLU A 197 2.79 33.21 1.08
CA GLU A 197 1.70 33.74 0.24
C GLU A 197 0.63 32.71 -0.08
N ASN A 198 1.01 31.45 -0.21
CA ASN A 198 0.11 30.37 -0.61
C ASN A 198 0.12 29.25 0.41
N GLN A 199 -0.89 28.37 0.33
CA GLN A 199 -0.92 27.15 1.14
C GLN A 199 0.31 26.27 0.88
N ASP A 200 0.82 25.64 1.92
CA ASP A 200 1.98 24.77 1.87
C ASP A 200 1.59 23.36 1.35
N THR A 201 1.30 23.29 0.06
CA THR A 201 0.98 22.05 -0.65
C THR A 201 2.18 21.52 -1.42
N GLN A 202 2.13 20.25 -1.79
CA GLN A 202 3.14 19.66 -2.67
C GLN A 202 3.14 20.35 -4.05
N GLU A 203 1.95 20.62 -4.61
CA GLU A 203 1.78 21.33 -5.87
C GLU A 203 2.38 22.74 -5.79
N HIS A 204 2.04 23.49 -4.73
CA HIS A 204 2.58 24.83 -4.55
C HIS A 204 4.13 24.83 -4.44
N ALA A 205 4.71 23.80 -3.82
CA ALA A 205 6.16 23.72 -3.69
C ALA A 205 6.88 23.74 -5.05
N LEU A 206 6.29 23.15 -6.10
CA LEU A 206 6.80 23.22 -7.46
C LEU A 206 6.58 24.60 -8.12
N ALA A 207 5.55 25.32 -7.71
CA ALA A 207 5.18 26.64 -8.26
C ALA A 207 5.66 27.82 -7.37
N CYS A 208 6.30 27.54 -6.25
CA CYS A 208 6.72 28.56 -5.30
C CYS A 208 7.81 29.47 -5.89
N LYS A 209 7.56 30.77 -5.92
CA LYS A 209 8.51 31.77 -6.48
C LYS A 209 9.90 31.74 -5.82
N VAL A 210 9.94 31.51 -4.50
CA VAL A 210 11.23 31.42 -3.76
C VAL A 210 12.00 30.17 -4.18
N VAL A 211 11.30 29.05 -4.39
CA VAL A 211 11.88 27.80 -4.89
C VAL A 211 12.40 27.99 -6.32
N ALA A 212 11.59 28.59 -7.19
CA ALA A 212 11.98 28.89 -8.58
C ALA A 212 13.21 29.79 -8.66
N GLN A 213 13.29 30.84 -7.83
CA GLN A 213 14.45 31.75 -7.78
C GLN A 213 15.73 31.03 -7.31
N LYS A 214 15.62 30.09 -6.35
CA LYS A 214 16.79 29.44 -5.76
C LYS A 214 17.25 28.22 -6.54
N LEU A 215 16.33 27.45 -7.13
CA LEU A 215 16.62 26.18 -7.84
C LEU A 215 16.62 26.33 -9.36
N GLY A 216 16.16 27.47 -9.89
CA GLY A 216 16.21 27.80 -11.32
C GLY A 216 15.26 26.97 -12.18
N ARG A 217 15.60 26.81 -13.49
CA ARG A 217 14.74 26.17 -14.50
C ARG A 217 14.30 24.73 -14.21
N ASN A 218 15.07 23.99 -13.44
CA ASN A 218 14.77 22.59 -13.16
C ASN A 218 13.40 22.38 -12.49
N VAL A 219 12.88 23.39 -11.78
CA VAL A 219 11.58 23.30 -11.09
C VAL A 219 10.42 23.60 -12.05
N THR A 220 10.58 24.57 -12.94
CA THR A 220 9.52 25.02 -13.86
C THR A 220 9.19 24.00 -14.96
N GLU A 221 10.10 23.08 -15.22
CA GLU A 221 9.93 22.00 -16.21
C GLU A 221 9.23 20.74 -15.65
N VAL A 222 8.94 20.72 -14.35
CA VAL A 222 8.38 19.54 -13.67
C VAL A 222 6.95 19.82 -13.23
N LYS A 223 6.04 18.89 -13.54
CA LYS A 223 4.63 18.95 -13.16
C LYS A 223 4.36 17.99 -12.00
N TYR A 224 3.43 18.35 -11.12
CA TYR A 224 2.97 17.48 -10.04
C TYR A 224 2.44 16.13 -10.56
N ALA A 225 1.76 16.16 -11.70
CA ALA A 225 1.26 14.95 -12.37
C ALA A 225 2.35 13.88 -12.65
N TYR A 226 3.63 14.28 -12.78
CA TYR A 226 4.75 13.38 -12.98
C TYR A 226 4.97 12.37 -11.83
N LEU A 227 4.41 12.63 -10.65
CA LEU A 227 4.37 11.64 -9.58
C LEU A 227 3.60 10.36 -9.96
N PHE A 228 2.69 10.47 -10.92
CA PHE A 228 1.79 9.40 -11.38
C PHE A 228 2.06 9.00 -12.84
N GLY A 229 3.10 9.57 -13.45
CA GLY A 229 3.54 9.28 -14.80
C GLY A 229 4.43 8.02 -14.88
N ASP A 230 5.22 7.93 -15.93
CA ASP A 230 6.19 6.84 -16.10
C ASP A 230 7.38 6.98 -15.12
N LEU A 231 8.25 5.97 -15.12
CA LEU A 231 9.36 5.91 -14.18
C LEU A 231 10.35 7.09 -14.34
N GLU A 232 10.57 7.57 -15.57
CA GLU A 232 11.49 8.68 -15.84
C GLU A 232 10.92 9.99 -15.32
N GLU A 233 9.63 10.24 -15.52
CA GLU A 233 8.90 11.36 -14.95
C GLU A 233 8.93 11.35 -13.43
N GLN A 234 8.70 10.17 -12.82
CA GLN A 234 8.76 9.98 -11.38
C GLN A 234 10.16 10.24 -10.82
N ILE A 235 11.21 9.79 -11.50
CA ILE A 235 12.60 10.09 -11.10
C ILE A 235 12.88 11.61 -11.21
N LYS A 236 12.45 12.24 -12.30
CA LYS A 236 12.65 13.68 -12.53
C LYS A 236 11.99 14.51 -11.43
N VAL A 237 10.72 14.28 -11.16
CA VAL A 237 9.97 15.00 -10.13
C VAL A 237 10.54 14.76 -8.73
N CYS A 238 10.96 13.53 -8.43
CA CYS A 238 11.55 13.19 -7.13
C CYS A 238 12.89 13.90 -6.89
N LYS A 239 13.74 14.07 -7.92
CA LYS A 239 14.96 14.86 -7.81
C LYS A 239 14.65 16.28 -7.40
N VAL A 240 13.66 16.91 -8.05
CA VAL A 240 13.24 18.28 -7.74
C VAL A 240 12.70 18.39 -6.32
N TYR A 241 11.82 17.47 -5.88
CA TYR A 241 11.33 17.49 -4.50
C TYR A 241 12.46 17.31 -3.48
N ARG A 242 13.44 16.47 -3.75
CA ARG A 242 14.62 16.34 -2.88
C ARG A 242 15.37 17.66 -2.72
N ASP A 243 15.55 18.40 -3.78
CA ASP A 243 16.24 19.69 -3.74
C ASP A 243 15.38 20.76 -3.05
N ILE A 244 14.07 20.75 -3.26
CA ILE A 244 13.13 21.59 -2.51
C ILE A 244 13.21 21.29 -1.00
N LEU A 245 13.22 20.02 -0.60
CA LEU A 245 13.31 19.63 0.81
C LEU A 245 14.64 20.08 1.44
N LYS A 246 15.75 19.94 0.73
CA LYS A 246 17.05 20.46 1.20
C LYS A 246 17.02 21.99 1.35
N LEU A 247 16.47 22.70 0.37
CA LEU A 247 16.31 24.15 0.43
C LEU A 247 15.47 24.57 1.63
N ARG A 248 14.35 23.89 1.87
CA ARG A 248 13.49 24.16 3.05
C ARG A 248 14.27 23.98 4.35
N THR A 249 15.00 22.87 4.48
CA THR A 249 15.80 22.60 5.66
C THR A 249 16.86 23.68 5.88
N SER A 250 17.57 24.13 4.84
CA SER A 250 18.61 25.15 4.94
C SER A 250 18.07 26.53 5.29
N LEU A 251 16.90 26.92 4.74
CA LEU A 251 16.30 28.24 4.97
C LEU A 251 15.51 28.33 6.28
N LEU A 252 15.03 27.23 6.79
CA LEU A 252 14.22 27.15 8.02
C LEU A 252 15.04 26.71 9.25
N ALA A 253 16.32 26.37 9.06
CA ALA A 253 17.22 26.09 10.17
C ALA A 253 17.32 27.34 11.09
N PRO A 254 17.25 27.20 12.42
CA PRO A 254 17.44 28.31 13.33
C PRO A 254 18.78 28.98 13.04
N ARG A 255 18.78 30.31 12.82
CA ARG A 255 20.01 31.09 12.69
C ARG A 255 20.70 31.20 14.07
N GLY A 256 21.42 30.17 14.48
CA GLY A 256 22.02 30.19 15.82
C GLY A 256 22.76 28.93 16.22
N THR A 257 23.56 28.31 15.35
CA THR A 257 24.67 27.43 15.74
C THR A 257 25.72 27.40 14.64
N GLN A 258 26.27 28.58 14.31
CA GLN A 258 27.57 28.65 13.65
C GLN A 258 28.62 28.86 14.74
N ASP A 259 28.87 27.85 15.54
CA ASP A 259 30.10 27.71 16.29
C ASP A 259 30.30 26.24 16.64
N GLY A 260 31.34 25.66 16.03
CA GLY A 260 31.97 24.41 16.47
C GLY A 260 31.74 23.18 15.58
N PRO A 261 32.85 22.60 15.07
CA PRO A 261 32.79 21.30 14.39
C PRO A 261 32.81 20.20 15.47
N THR A 262 31.64 19.78 15.90
CA THR A 262 31.53 18.52 16.65
C THR A 262 30.70 17.55 15.84
N GLY A 263 31.39 16.55 15.31
CA GLY A 263 30.79 15.41 14.61
C GLY A 263 29.79 14.69 15.49
N ALA A 264 28.55 15.06 15.39
CA ALA A 264 27.46 14.25 15.88
C ALA A 264 27.20 13.17 14.80
N ILE A 265 27.69 11.99 15.05
CA ILE A 265 27.31 10.77 14.36
C ILE A 265 25.80 10.65 14.56
N ILE A 266 25.04 10.85 13.49
CA ILE A 266 23.60 10.55 13.45
C ILE A 266 23.50 9.03 13.61
N PRO A 267 22.91 8.52 14.69
CA PRO A 267 22.74 7.07 14.84
C PRO A 267 21.89 6.54 13.71
N ASP A 268 22.36 5.49 13.09
CA ASP A 268 21.66 4.73 12.05
C ASP A 268 20.31 4.25 12.61
N PRO A 269 19.17 4.57 12.00
CA PRO A 269 17.85 4.19 12.50
C PRO A 269 17.61 2.66 12.52
N ALA A 270 18.57 1.84 12.10
CA ALA A 270 18.46 0.39 12.07
C ALA A 270 18.73 -0.31 13.42
N THR A 271 19.18 0.41 14.49
CA THR A 271 19.61 -0.25 15.74
C THR A 271 18.69 -0.05 16.95
N SER A 272 17.48 0.46 16.78
CA SER A 272 16.55 0.66 17.91
C SER A 272 15.30 -0.22 17.88
N TYR A 273 15.40 -1.44 17.38
CA TYR A 273 14.33 -2.45 17.53
C TYR A 273 14.95 -3.77 17.99
N VAL A 274 15.11 -3.90 19.30
CA VAL A 274 15.12 -5.17 20.05
C VAL A 274 13.90 -5.18 20.96
#